data_dbacddb26881d4dc9bdcf93d36a670f2
#
_entry.id   dbacddb26881d4dc9bdcf93d36a670f2
#
_cell.length_a   1.000
_cell.length_b   1.000
_cell.length_c   1.000
_cell.angle_alpha   90.00
_cell.angle_beta   90.00
_cell.angle_gamma   90.00
#
_symmetry.space_group_name_H-M   'P 1'
#
loop_
_entity.id
_entity.type
_entity.pdbx_description
1 polymer ?
#
loop_
_entity_poly.entity_id
_entity_poly.type
_entity_poly.pdbx_seq_one_letter_code
_entity_poly.pdbx_strand_id
1 'polypeptide(L)'
;YKAAPVLMPHMMNVIRLIVFALVLAAPSVAGAVETPDPAKLKLGSANALVYEPGTGRALYQKGADDVTPIASVTKLMTAMVVLDANLPLDEPLSVDMGDFDMIKGSSSRLSMGVELPRREMLRLALMASENRAASALSRHFPGGSDAFVAAMNAKAASLGMTRSHFDDSTGLSPSNVSTARDLAKMVEAAAGYPLIREFSVTPSHMVEVQPTG
;
A
#
# COMPACT_ATOMS: atom_id res chain seq x y z
N TYR A 1 -26.17 -48.28 -64.01
CA TYR A 1 -26.39 -47.78 -62.66
C TYR A 1 -25.53 -48.57 -61.69
N LYS A 2 -24.41 -47.93 -61.18
CA LYS A 2 -23.56 -48.52 -60.13
C LYS A 2 -24.07 -47.99 -58.78
N ALA A 3 -24.53 -48.91 -57.95
CA ALA A 3 -24.90 -48.57 -56.56
C ALA A 3 -23.68 -48.27 -55.74
N ALA A 4 -23.67 -47.15 -55.00
CA ALA A 4 -22.68 -46.83 -54.02
C ALA A 4 -22.77 -47.70 -52.78
N PRO A 5 -21.68 -48.11 -52.13
CA PRO A 5 -21.80 -48.97 -50.93
C PRO A 5 -22.31 -48.15 -49.74
N VAL A 6 -23.40 -48.64 -49.13
CA VAL A 6 -23.94 -48.11 -47.90
C VAL A 6 -23.06 -48.57 -46.75
N LEU A 7 -22.34 -47.65 -46.13
CA LEU A 7 -21.53 -47.92 -44.93
C LEU A 7 -22.47 -48.31 -43.77
N MET A 8 -22.23 -49.49 -43.19
CA MET A 8 -23.06 -50.01 -42.08
C MET A 8 -22.96 -49.06 -40.84
N PRO A 9 -24.06 -48.82 -40.12
CA PRO A 9 -24.12 -47.89 -39.00
C PRO A 9 -23.14 -48.19 -37.85
N HIS A 10 -22.67 -49.45 -37.73
CA HIS A 10 -21.67 -49.83 -36.73
C HIS A 10 -20.26 -49.26 -37.00
N MET A 11 -19.85 -49.10 -38.25
CA MET A 11 -18.55 -48.48 -38.59
C MET A 11 -18.52 -47.01 -38.28
N MET A 12 -19.60 -46.31 -38.43
CA MET A 12 -19.71 -44.87 -38.12
C MET A 12 -19.57 -44.60 -36.61
N ASN A 13 -20.07 -45.46 -35.75
CA ASN A 13 -19.93 -45.34 -34.29
C ASN A 13 -18.47 -45.61 -33.82
N VAL A 14 -17.80 -46.55 -34.40
CA VAL A 14 -16.39 -46.85 -34.09
C VAL A 14 -15.48 -45.69 -34.52
N ILE A 15 -15.68 -45.10 -35.68
CA ILE A 15 -14.93 -43.94 -36.15
C ILE A 15 -15.19 -42.73 -35.23
N ARG A 16 -16.44 -42.48 -34.77
CA ARG A 16 -16.76 -41.41 -33.83
C ARG A 16 -16.10 -41.62 -32.47
N LEU A 17 -16.03 -42.86 -31.95
CA LEU A 17 -15.34 -43.17 -30.71
C LEU A 17 -13.82 -42.96 -30.79
N ILE A 18 -13.22 -43.35 -31.90
CA ILE A 18 -11.76 -43.17 -32.14
C ILE A 18 -11.41 -41.68 -32.23
N VAL A 19 -12.19 -40.89 -32.97
CA VAL A 19 -11.97 -39.43 -33.07
C VAL A 19 -12.14 -38.73 -31.71
N PHE A 20 -13.13 -39.15 -30.89
CA PHE A 20 -13.34 -38.61 -29.55
C PHE A 20 -12.21 -39.00 -28.60
N ALA A 21 -11.68 -40.22 -28.69
CA ALA A 21 -10.53 -40.70 -27.91
C ALA A 21 -9.22 -40.00 -28.29
N LEU A 22 -9.01 -39.64 -29.56
CA LEU A 22 -7.84 -38.90 -30.02
C LEU A 22 -7.84 -37.44 -29.57
N VAL A 23 -9.02 -36.80 -29.43
CA VAL A 23 -9.15 -35.41 -28.93
C VAL A 23 -8.87 -35.34 -27.43
N LEU A 24 -9.19 -36.41 -26.66
CA LEU A 24 -8.90 -36.47 -25.22
C LEU A 24 -7.43 -36.82 -24.90
N ALA A 25 -6.66 -37.29 -25.86
CA ALA A 25 -5.25 -37.66 -25.70
C ALA A 25 -4.27 -36.56 -26.15
N ALA A 26 -4.75 -35.36 -26.51
CA ALA A 26 -3.87 -34.22 -26.73
C ALA A 26 -3.15 -33.88 -25.41
N PRO A 27 -1.81 -34.00 -25.32
CA PRO A 27 -1.11 -33.54 -24.13
C PRO A 27 -1.41 -32.06 -23.98
N SER A 28 -2.05 -31.69 -22.87
CA SER A 28 -2.11 -30.29 -22.46
C SER A 28 -0.67 -29.85 -22.24
N VAL A 29 -0.08 -29.19 -23.22
CA VAL A 29 1.14 -28.42 -23.04
C VAL A 29 0.71 -27.19 -22.23
N ALA A 30 0.42 -27.41 -20.97
CA ALA A 30 0.48 -26.37 -19.98
C ALA A 30 1.97 -26.02 -19.94
N GLY A 31 2.37 -25.02 -20.74
CA GLY A 31 3.67 -24.41 -20.61
C GLY A 31 3.78 -24.00 -19.13
N ALA A 32 4.62 -24.69 -18.38
CA ALA A 32 4.97 -24.27 -17.04
C ALA A 32 5.51 -22.86 -17.20
N VAL A 33 4.74 -21.85 -16.78
CA VAL A 33 5.25 -20.51 -16.61
C VAL A 33 6.37 -20.68 -15.60
N GLU A 34 7.63 -20.63 -16.07
CA GLU A 34 8.79 -20.65 -15.19
C GLU A 34 8.57 -19.53 -14.19
N THR A 35 8.28 -19.88 -12.96
CA THR A 35 8.24 -18.89 -11.88
C THR A 35 9.65 -18.33 -11.76
N PRO A 36 9.84 -17.01 -11.93
CA PRO A 36 11.16 -16.42 -11.82
C PRO A 36 11.81 -16.83 -10.49
N ASP A 37 13.03 -17.31 -10.55
CA ASP A 37 13.78 -17.67 -9.33
C ASP A 37 14.04 -16.40 -8.51
N PRO A 38 13.45 -16.25 -7.32
CA PRO A 38 13.63 -15.06 -6.50
C PRO A 38 15.09 -14.79 -6.15
N ALA A 39 15.94 -15.83 -6.07
CA ALA A 39 17.36 -15.69 -5.78
C ALA A 39 18.14 -14.96 -6.88
N LYS A 40 17.60 -14.90 -8.11
CA LYS A 40 18.18 -14.17 -9.24
C LYS A 40 17.81 -12.69 -9.27
N LEU A 41 16.90 -12.23 -8.41
CA LEU A 41 16.50 -10.82 -8.35
C LEU A 41 17.64 -9.97 -7.77
N LYS A 42 18.10 -8.99 -8.54
CA LYS A 42 19.09 -8.00 -8.12
C LYS A 42 18.40 -6.69 -7.80
N LEU A 43 17.95 -6.53 -6.54
CA LEU A 43 17.35 -5.29 -6.06
C LEU A 43 18.43 -4.34 -5.53
N GLY A 44 18.34 -3.05 -5.92
CA GLY A 44 19.20 -1.98 -5.41
C GLY A 44 18.87 -1.59 -3.96
N SER A 45 17.64 -1.86 -3.47
CA SER A 45 17.24 -1.59 -2.09
C SER A 45 18.04 -2.45 -1.11
N ALA A 46 18.40 -1.88 0.06
CA ALA A 46 19.05 -2.63 1.14
C ALA A 46 18.11 -3.68 1.72
N ASN A 47 16.85 -3.30 1.97
CA ASN A 47 15.85 -4.14 2.60
C ASN A 47 14.67 -4.34 1.65
N ALA A 48 14.16 -5.56 1.54
CA ALA A 48 13.00 -5.88 0.74
C ALA A 48 12.29 -7.13 1.26
N LEU A 49 10.97 -7.14 1.14
CA LEU A 49 10.13 -8.31 1.38
C LEU A 49 9.02 -8.34 0.33
N VAL A 50 8.87 -9.48 -0.34
CA VAL A 50 7.70 -9.83 -1.13
C VAL A 50 7.05 -11.02 -0.46
N TYR A 51 5.78 -10.91 -0.12
CA TYR A 51 5.06 -11.99 0.54
C TYR A 51 3.68 -12.19 -0.09
N GLU A 52 3.12 -13.35 0.11
CA GLU A 52 1.79 -13.71 -0.31
C GLU A 52 0.79 -13.29 0.78
N PRO A 53 -0.14 -12.36 0.48
CA PRO A 53 -1.15 -11.93 1.44
C PRO A 53 -1.99 -13.11 1.95
N GLY A 54 -2.38 -13.08 3.22
CA GLY A 54 -3.20 -14.10 3.86
C GLY A 54 -2.44 -15.35 4.34
N THR A 55 -1.39 -15.79 3.62
CA THR A 55 -0.55 -16.91 4.09
C THR A 55 0.69 -16.43 4.85
N GLY A 56 1.12 -15.19 4.62
CA GLY A 56 2.35 -14.62 5.17
C GLY A 56 3.63 -15.26 4.61
N ARG A 57 3.52 -16.14 3.59
CA ARG A 57 4.67 -16.81 2.97
C ARG A 57 5.56 -15.82 2.24
N ALA A 58 6.83 -15.72 2.64
CA ALA A 58 7.80 -14.90 1.94
C ALA A 58 8.16 -15.54 0.58
N LEU A 59 7.96 -14.79 -0.50
CA LEU A 59 8.35 -15.16 -1.87
C LEU A 59 9.76 -14.67 -2.18
N TYR A 60 10.16 -13.54 -1.59
CA TYR A 60 11.50 -12.97 -1.65
C TYR A 60 11.77 -12.18 -0.39
N GLN A 61 13.00 -12.24 0.10
CA GLN A 61 13.43 -11.40 1.22
C GLN A 61 14.91 -11.05 1.12
N LYS A 62 15.24 -9.82 1.51
CA LYS A 62 16.60 -9.28 1.62
C LYS A 62 16.62 -8.31 2.79
N GLY A 63 17.44 -8.54 3.82
CA GLY A 63 17.48 -7.68 5.00
C GLY A 63 16.11 -7.39 5.61
N ALA A 64 15.15 -8.36 5.50
CA ALA A 64 13.75 -8.12 5.82
C ALA A 64 13.48 -7.81 7.29
N ASP A 65 14.42 -8.17 8.14
CA ASP A 65 14.37 -7.96 9.59
C ASP A 65 15.32 -6.86 10.07
N ASP A 66 16.06 -6.19 9.18
CA ASP A 66 16.95 -5.09 9.54
C ASP A 66 16.17 -3.83 9.83
N VAL A 67 16.43 -3.20 10.97
CA VAL A 67 15.79 -1.93 11.36
C VAL A 67 16.46 -0.78 10.65
N THR A 68 15.69 0.00 9.91
CA THR A 68 16.16 1.16 9.15
C THR A 68 15.16 2.31 9.19
N PRO A 69 15.60 3.56 8.99
CA PRO A 69 14.71 4.69 8.81
C PRO A 69 13.77 4.45 7.62
N ILE A 70 12.48 4.77 7.81
CA ILE A 70 11.43 4.45 6.83
C ILE A 70 10.91 5.66 6.07
N ALA A 71 11.40 6.84 6.38
CA ALA A 71 11.01 8.09 5.72
C ALA A 71 9.47 8.21 5.59
N SER A 72 8.98 8.68 4.45
CA SER A 72 7.55 8.96 4.22
C SER A 72 6.63 7.75 4.21
N VAL A 73 7.14 6.51 4.30
CA VAL A 73 6.28 5.34 4.54
C VAL A 73 5.52 5.49 5.86
N THR A 74 6.06 6.27 6.80
CA THR A 74 5.41 6.74 8.04
C THR A 74 3.98 7.24 7.82
N LYS A 75 3.71 7.93 6.70
CA LYS A 75 2.41 8.54 6.44
C LYS A 75 1.26 7.53 6.27
N LEU A 76 1.55 6.26 6.02
CA LEU A 76 0.53 5.20 6.11
C LEU A 76 0.06 5.01 7.55
N MET A 77 0.98 5.00 8.52
CA MET A 77 0.62 4.94 9.94
C MET A 77 -0.15 6.19 10.35
N THR A 78 0.30 7.36 9.94
CA THR A 78 -0.40 8.63 10.17
C THR A 78 -1.84 8.56 9.67
N ALA A 79 -2.05 8.06 8.45
CA ALA A 79 -3.39 7.94 7.87
C ALA A 79 -4.29 6.98 8.66
N MET A 80 -3.77 5.84 9.10
CA MET A 80 -4.53 4.89 9.92
C MET A 80 -4.95 5.52 11.25
N VAL A 81 -4.04 6.20 11.94
CA VAL A 81 -4.35 6.87 13.24
C VAL A 81 -5.40 7.96 13.06
N VAL A 82 -5.29 8.79 12.01
CA VAL A 82 -6.29 9.81 11.69
C VAL A 82 -7.68 9.21 11.49
N LEU A 83 -7.75 8.10 10.75
CA LEU A 83 -9.03 7.44 10.45
C LEU A 83 -9.60 6.69 11.65
N ASP A 84 -8.76 6.07 12.47
CA ASP A 84 -9.18 5.39 13.70
C ASP A 84 -9.73 6.35 14.75
N ALA A 85 -9.28 7.61 14.75
CA ALA A 85 -9.77 8.64 15.65
C ALA A 85 -11.23 9.04 15.38
N ASN A 86 -11.79 8.69 14.22
CA ASN A 86 -13.16 9.02 13.82
C ASN A 86 -13.54 10.51 13.96
N LEU A 87 -12.56 11.41 13.84
CA LEU A 87 -12.80 12.85 13.84
C LEU A 87 -13.47 13.30 12.53
N PRO A 88 -14.25 14.41 12.57
CA PRO A 88 -14.92 14.94 11.38
C PRO A 88 -13.90 15.19 10.24
N LEU A 89 -14.15 14.58 9.07
CA LEU A 89 -13.28 14.71 7.91
C LEU A 89 -13.41 16.04 7.17
N ASP A 90 -14.50 16.77 7.42
CA ASP A 90 -14.78 18.10 6.89
C ASP A 90 -14.29 19.23 7.80
N GLU A 91 -13.81 18.91 8.98
CA GLU A 91 -13.21 19.88 9.90
C GLU A 91 -12.00 20.57 9.26
N PRO A 92 -12.00 21.93 9.18
CA PRO A 92 -10.87 22.68 8.65
C PRO A 92 -9.67 22.60 9.60
N LEU A 93 -8.50 22.29 9.04
CA LEU A 93 -7.22 22.26 9.74
C LEU A 93 -6.31 23.34 9.14
N SER A 94 -5.72 24.16 9.99
CA SER A 94 -4.77 25.20 9.57
C SER A 94 -3.35 24.70 9.52
N VAL A 95 -2.57 25.20 8.58
CA VAL A 95 -1.11 25.06 8.55
C VAL A 95 -0.49 26.22 9.31
N ASP A 96 0.37 25.94 10.28
CA ASP A 96 1.08 26.98 11.05
C ASP A 96 2.60 26.75 11.09
N MET A 97 3.31 27.56 11.89
CA MET A 97 4.77 27.46 12.01
C MET A 97 5.26 26.12 12.53
N GLY A 98 4.46 25.42 13.33
CA GLY A 98 4.79 24.08 13.85
C GLY A 98 4.84 23.00 12.77
N ASP A 99 4.25 23.27 11.59
CA ASP A 99 4.21 22.31 10.47
C ASP A 99 5.39 22.48 9.51
N PHE A 100 6.28 23.43 9.76
CA PHE A 100 7.44 23.66 8.91
C PHE A 100 8.57 22.67 9.19
N ASP A 101 9.13 22.12 8.12
CA ASP A 101 10.28 21.24 8.20
C ASP A 101 11.55 22.02 8.53
N MET A 102 11.97 21.95 9.78
CA MET A 102 13.22 22.53 10.26
C MET A 102 14.40 21.54 10.17
N ILE A 103 14.16 20.29 9.76
CA ILE A 103 15.15 19.21 9.76
C ILE A 103 15.83 19.10 8.40
N LYS A 104 15.04 19.00 7.33
CA LYS A 104 15.54 18.74 5.97
C LYS A 104 15.26 19.87 4.98
N GLY A 105 14.48 20.88 5.40
CA GLY A 105 14.12 22.01 4.53
C GLY A 105 13.30 21.55 3.31
N SER A 106 12.43 20.55 3.48
CA SER A 106 11.60 20.06 2.39
C SER A 106 10.67 21.14 1.87
N SER A 107 10.52 21.22 0.55
CA SER A 107 9.57 22.14 -0.08
C SER A 107 8.13 21.65 0.13
N SER A 108 7.22 22.59 0.35
CA SER A 108 5.79 22.34 0.43
C SER A 108 5.02 23.35 -0.41
N ARG A 109 3.87 22.93 -0.95
CA ARG A 109 2.93 23.80 -1.65
C ARG A 109 1.90 24.45 -0.73
N LEU A 110 1.81 23.98 0.52
CA LEU A 110 0.92 24.55 1.53
C LEU A 110 1.62 25.70 2.24
N SER A 111 1.13 26.93 2.05
CA SER A 111 1.63 28.11 2.74
C SER A 111 1.11 28.16 4.18
N MET A 112 1.76 28.96 5.02
CA MET A 112 1.27 29.28 6.36
C MET A 112 -0.10 29.93 6.29
N GLY A 113 -0.99 29.59 7.22
CA GLY A 113 -2.35 30.10 7.29
C GLY A 113 -3.34 29.40 6.33
N VAL A 114 -2.88 28.51 5.45
CA VAL A 114 -3.79 27.71 4.62
C VAL A 114 -4.64 26.81 5.50
N GLU A 115 -5.94 26.85 5.25
CA GLU A 115 -6.91 25.94 5.89
C GLU A 115 -7.49 24.98 4.86
N LEU A 116 -7.50 23.70 5.18
CA LEU A 116 -8.09 22.64 4.36
C LEU A 116 -8.86 21.66 5.25
N PRO A 117 -9.92 21.04 4.73
CA PRO A 117 -10.58 19.94 5.44
C PRO A 117 -9.60 18.82 5.81
N ARG A 118 -9.79 18.17 6.95
CA ARG A 118 -8.99 17.02 7.38
C ARG A 118 -8.85 15.98 6.28
N ARG A 119 -9.93 15.73 5.52
CA ARG A 119 -9.93 14.82 4.38
C ARG A 119 -8.89 15.22 3.31
N GLU A 120 -8.80 16.52 3.01
CA GLU A 120 -7.86 17.02 2.00
C GLU A 120 -6.42 16.97 2.51
N MET A 121 -6.19 17.32 3.78
CA MET A 121 -4.87 17.12 4.41
C MET A 121 -4.44 15.66 4.34
N LEU A 122 -5.34 14.71 4.63
CA LEU A 122 -5.07 13.27 4.55
C LEU A 122 -4.75 12.84 3.11
N ARG A 123 -5.51 13.33 2.13
CA ARG A 123 -5.28 13.08 0.70
C ARG A 123 -3.90 13.57 0.28
N LEU A 124 -3.54 14.81 0.61
CA LEU A 124 -2.25 15.39 0.26
C LEU A 124 -1.08 14.66 0.92
N ALA A 125 -1.24 14.24 2.17
CA ALA A 125 -0.22 13.46 2.89
C ALA A 125 0.06 12.13 2.17
N LEU A 126 -0.97 11.43 1.68
CA LEU A 126 -0.82 10.14 1.00
C LEU A 126 -0.43 10.27 -0.47
N MET A 127 -1.12 11.13 -1.23
CA MET A 127 -0.95 11.24 -2.68
C MET A 127 0.34 11.96 -3.07
N ALA A 128 0.66 13.05 -2.36
CA ALA A 128 1.79 13.94 -2.66
C ALA A 128 2.92 13.84 -1.63
N SER A 129 2.78 12.99 -0.63
CA SER A 129 3.72 12.90 0.50
C SER A 129 3.94 14.26 1.20
N GLU A 130 2.87 15.08 1.30
CA GLU A 130 2.93 16.44 1.82
C GLU A 130 3.22 16.45 3.34
N ASN A 131 4.37 17.00 3.72
CA ASN A 131 4.83 16.98 5.10
C ASN A 131 4.02 17.90 6.01
N ARG A 132 3.69 19.11 5.54
CA ARG A 132 2.89 20.08 6.35
C ARG A 132 1.49 19.55 6.59
N ALA A 133 0.90 18.85 5.62
CA ALA A 133 -0.38 18.18 5.81
C ALA A 133 -0.31 17.09 6.88
N ALA A 134 0.73 16.24 6.83
CA ALA A 134 0.92 15.18 7.83
C ALA A 134 1.19 15.75 9.23
N SER A 135 1.94 16.85 9.35
CA SER A 135 2.18 17.56 10.60
C SER A 135 0.90 18.19 11.14
N ALA A 136 0.15 18.93 10.32
CA ALA A 136 -1.11 19.54 10.72
C ALA A 136 -2.13 18.49 11.21
N LEU A 137 -2.21 17.32 10.55
CA LEU A 137 -3.06 16.21 11.01
C LEU A 137 -2.70 15.75 12.43
N SER A 138 -1.41 15.66 12.77
CA SER A 138 -0.97 15.25 14.10
C SER A 138 -1.19 16.35 15.14
N ARG A 139 -0.92 17.60 14.78
CA ARG A 139 -1.09 18.75 15.68
C ARG A 139 -2.55 18.99 16.05
N HIS A 140 -3.48 18.76 15.12
CA HIS A 140 -4.93 18.85 15.35
C HIS A 140 -5.55 17.56 15.91
N PHE A 141 -4.74 16.60 16.32
CA PHE A 141 -5.23 15.42 17.03
C PHE A 141 -5.55 15.77 18.50
N PRO A 142 -6.54 15.13 19.13
CA PRO A 142 -6.81 15.31 20.56
C PRO A 142 -5.57 15.04 21.42
N GLY A 143 -5.10 16.05 22.10
CA GLY A 143 -3.85 15.99 22.88
C GLY A 143 -2.59 16.37 22.10
N GLY A 144 -2.74 16.80 20.83
CA GLY A 144 -1.64 17.30 19.99
C GLY A 144 -0.70 16.22 19.46
N SER A 145 0.45 16.67 18.96
CA SER A 145 1.41 15.79 18.25
C SER A 145 1.98 14.68 19.15
N ASP A 146 2.21 14.94 20.43
CA ASP A 146 2.73 13.93 21.36
C ASP A 146 1.73 12.78 21.55
N ALA A 147 0.44 13.12 21.73
CA ALA A 147 -0.62 12.13 21.82
C ALA A 147 -0.80 11.35 20.50
N PHE A 148 -0.62 12.04 19.36
CA PHE A 148 -0.66 11.41 18.05
C PHE A 148 0.46 10.38 17.88
N VAL A 149 1.70 10.73 18.22
CA VAL A 149 2.86 9.82 18.16
C VAL A 149 2.67 8.64 19.10
N ALA A 150 2.13 8.87 20.30
CA ALA A 150 1.77 7.78 21.21
C ALA A 150 0.74 6.84 20.59
N ALA A 151 -0.27 7.37 19.89
CA ALA A 151 -1.27 6.58 19.17
C ALA A 151 -0.65 5.79 17.99
N MET A 152 0.31 6.37 17.25
CA MET A 152 1.06 5.66 16.18
C MET A 152 1.80 4.44 16.75
N ASN A 153 2.51 4.61 17.86
CA ASN A 153 3.25 3.50 18.49
C ASN A 153 2.30 2.45 19.11
N ALA A 154 1.17 2.87 19.68
CA ALA A 154 0.14 1.94 20.14
C ALA A 154 -0.48 1.14 19.00
N LYS A 155 -0.75 1.78 17.84
CA LYS A 155 -1.21 1.11 16.63
C LYS A 155 -0.17 0.11 16.11
N ALA A 156 1.11 0.49 16.06
CA ALA A 156 2.19 -0.40 15.67
C ALA A 156 2.24 -1.65 16.57
N ALA A 157 2.15 -1.46 17.89
CA ALA A 157 2.10 -2.58 18.83
C ALA A 157 0.91 -3.49 18.60
N SER A 158 -0.28 -2.92 18.34
CA SER A 158 -1.51 -3.70 18.04
C SER A 158 -1.40 -4.53 16.76
N LEU A 159 -0.60 -4.08 15.79
CA LEU A 159 -0.31 -4.79 14.55
C LEU A 159 0.85 -5.80 14.69
N GLY A 160 1.45 -5.92 15.89
CA GLY A 160 2.59 -6.79 16.12
C GLY A 160 3.88 -6.31 15.42
N MET A 161 4.03 -5.00 15.21
CA MET A 161 5.22 -4.36 14.63
C MET A 161 6.27 -4.12 15.72
N THR A 162 6.85 -5.21 16.22
CA THR A 162 7.68 -5.19 17.44
C THR A 162 9.07 -4.55 17.24
N ARG A 163 9.46 -4.28 16.00
CA ARG A 163 10.75 -3.67 15.65
C ARG A 163 10.56 -2.31 14.95
N SER A 164 9.44 -1.64 15.24
CA SER A 164 9.07 -0.36 14.68
C SER A 164 8.94 0.69 15.77
N HIS A 165 9.33 1.91 15.47
CA HIS A 165 9.17 3.07 16.32
C HIS A 165 8.83 4.29 15.48
N PHE A 166 7.89 5.10 15.97
CA PHE A 166 7.49 6.36 15.36
C PHE A 166 7.78 7.51 16.32
N ASP A 167 8.43 8.55 15.79
CA ASP A 167 8.86 9.75 16.51
C ASP A 167 8.13 11.00 15.98
N ASP A 168 7.71 10.97 14.73
CA ASP A 168 6.89 12.00 14.11
C ASP A 168 5.85 11.43 13.12
N SER A 169 4.92 12.28 12.69
CA SER A 169 3.86 11.92 11.73
C SER A 169 4.27 12.01 10.26
N THR A 170 5.44 12.57 9.96
CA THR A 170 5.87 12.91 8.60
C THR A 170 6.87 11.92 8.02
N GLY A 171 7.71 11.34 8.86
CA GLY A 171 8.87 10.54 8.48
C GLY A 171 10.12 11.38 8.19
N LEU A 172 10.15 12.62 8.64
CA LEU A 172 11.34 13.47 8.55
C LEU A 172 12.39 13.09 9.60
N SER A 173 11.93 12.69 10.79
CA SER A 173 12.83 12.18 11.82
C SER A 173 13.47 10.88 11.39
N PRO A 174 14.81 10.74 11.49
CA PRO A 174 15.51 9.48 11.28
C PRO A 174 15.17 8.42 12.34
N SER A 175 14.53 8.82 13.44
CA SER A 175 14.06 7.92 14.49
C SER A 175 12.78 7.18 14.15
N ASN A 176 12.09 7.55 13.05
CA ASN A 176 11.03 6.72 12.48
C ASN A 176 11.66 5.50 11.81
N VAL A 177 11.66 4.40 12.51
CA VAL A 177 12.34 3.17 12.08
C VAL A 177 11.39 1.98 12.03
N SER A 178 11.68 1.04 11.13
CA SER A 178 10.95 -0.22 11.02
C SER A 178 11.78 -1.26 10.27
N THR A 179 11.22 -2.45 10.09
CA THR A 179 11.73 -3.51 9.23
C THR A 179 10.79 -3.72 8.05
N ALA A 180 11.28 -4.29 6.95
CA ALA A 180 10.41 -4.64 5.81
C ALA A 180 9.30 -5.61 6.24
N ARG A 181 9.55 -6.49 7.20
CA ARG A 181 8.56 -7.42 7.74
C ARG A 181 7.46 -6.71 8.53
N ASP A 182 7.79 -5.75 9.36
CA ASP A 182 6.80 -4.97 10.10
C ASP A 182 6.02 -4.04 9.17
N LEU A 183 6.71 -3.43 8.18
CA LEU A 183 6.04 -2.62 7.16
C LEU A 183 5.03 -3.43 6.34
N ALA A 184 5.28 -4.72 6.09
CA ALA A 184 4.32 -5.58 5.42
C ALA A 184 3.00 -5.68 6.21
N LYS A 185 3.07 -5.85 7.54
CA LYS A 185 1.88 -5.85 8.42
C LYS A 185 1.14 -4.52 8.36
N MET A 186 1.88 -3.40 8.37
CA MET A 186 1.31 -2.06 8.26
C MET A 186 0.59 -1.85 6.93
N VAL A 187 1.19 -2.25 5.82
CA VAL A 187 0.60 -2.13 4.48
C VAL A 187 -0.65 -3.00 4.35
N GLU A 188 -0.63 -4.22 4.87
CA GLU A 188 -1.79 -5.12 4.88
C GLU A 188 -2.95 -4.51 5.68
N ALA A 189 -2.68 -3.97 6.87
CA ALA A 189 -3.67 -3.26 7.67
C ALA A 189 -4.20 -2.01 6.96
N ALA A 190 -3.32 -1.19 6.39
CA ALA A 190 -3.67 0.04 5.68
C ALA A 190 -4.56 -0.24 4.46
N ALA A 191 -4.35 -1.35 3.77
CA ALA A 191 -5.19 -1.80 2.65
C ALA A 191 -6.64 -2.08 3.06
N GLY A 192 -6.93 -2.27 4.34
CA GLY A 192 -8.29 -2.39 4.87
C GLY A 192 -9.08 -1.08 4.87
N TYR A 193 -8.42 0.08 4.78
CA TYR A 193 -9.06 1.40 4.83
C TYR A 193 -9.44 1.89 3.42
N PRO A 194 -10.73 2.09 3.10
CA PRO A 194 -11.15 2.54 1.77
C PRO A 194 -10.51 3.86 1.34
N LEU A 195 -10.41 4.84 2.24
CA LEU A 195 -9.82 6.15 1.94
C LEU A 195 -8.31 6.09 1.69
N ILE A 196 -7.59 5.22 2.39
CA ILE A 196 -6.15 5.03 2.12
C ILE A 196 -5.96 4.47 0.72
N ARG A 197 -6.75 3.45 0.33
CA ARG A 197 -6.70 2.90 -1.02
C ARG A 197 -7.03 3.95 -2.08
N GLU A 198 -8.11 4.73 -1.87
CA GLU A 198 -8.53 5.79 -2.79
C GLU A 198 -7.41 6.82 -2.99
N PHE A 199 -6.87 7.37 -1.88
CA PHE A 199 -5.93 8.47 -1.94
C PHE A 199 -4.54 8.04 -2.43
N SER A 200 -4.11 6.82 -2.13
CA SER A 200 -2.80 6.31 -2.55
C SER A 200 -2.68 6.08 -4.06
N VAL A 201 -3.80 5.92 -4.78
CA VAL A 201 -3.80 5.69 -6.23
C VAL A 201 -4.33 6.89 -7.02
N THR A 202 -4.66 8.01 -6.36
CA THR A 202 -5.16 9.22 -7.02
C THR A 202 -4.04 9.86 -7.85
N PRO A 203 -4.14 9.94 -9.19
CA PRO A 203 -3.04 10.40 -10.03
C PRO A 203 -2.86 11.94 -9.99
N SER A 204 -3.92 12.67 -9.76
CA SER A 204 -3.92 14.14 -9.63
C SER A 204 -5.17 14.59 -8.89
N HIS A 205 -5.05 15.71 -8.17
CA HIS A 205 -6.16 16.34 -7.45
C HIS A 205 -5.95 17.84 -7.37
N MET A 206 -7.00 18.60 -7.63
CA MET A 206 -7.01 20.06 -7.49
C MET A 206 -7.59 20.41 -6.14
N VAL A 207 -6.83 21.16 -5.34
CA VAL A 207 -7.28 21.66 -4.05
C VAL A 207 -7.43 23.18 -4.18
N GLU A 208 -8.62 23.68 -3.92
CA GLU A 208 -8.86 25.11 -3.83
C GLU A 208 -8.38 25.60 -2.46
N VAL A 209 -7.33 26.41 -2.49
CA VAL A 209 -6.80 27.06 -1.29
C VAL A 209 -7.43 28.46 -1.25
N GLN A 210 -8.25 28.70 -0.22
CA GLN A 210 -8.76 30.06 -0.01
C GLN A 210 -7.60 30.94 0.49
N PRO A 211 -7.36 32.11 -0.13
CA PRO A 211 -6.39 33.04 0.39
C PRO A 211 -6.85 33.47 1.78
N THR A 212 -6.00 33.26 2.77
CA THR A 212 -6.19 33.93 4.07
C THR A 212 -6.01 35.42 3.84
N GLY A 213 -7.08 36.21 4.03
CA GLY A 213 -7.09 37.68 3.89
C GLY A 213 -6.16 38.37 4.87
#